data_abe2efff5db65319c007fe02eaae7d19
#
_entry.id   abe2efff5db65319c007fe02eaae7d19
#
_cell.length_a   1.000
_cell.length_b   1.000
_cell.length_c   1.000
_cell.angle_alpha   90.00
_cell.angle_beta   90.00
_cell.angle_gamma   90.00
#
_symmetry.space_group_name_H-M   'P 1'
#
loop_
_entity.id
_entity.type
_entity.pdbx_description
1 polymer ?
#
loop_
_entity_poly.entity_id
_entity_poly.type
_entity_poly.pdbx_seq_one_letter_code
_entity_poly.pdbx_strand_id
1 'polypeptide(L)'
;MSLSSLSKAKYYSLGAVALFVFGGLSGNFVLVAGGVILSALGILSMRKIEREIRRTKDVCRALAEGDFEARITSIHEGGDFGEFQWTINEMTDNMDAFVREATAAMEYVSRNQYFRRILEDGMRGGLLNGARIINLATESVAEKMEGFVNVANDVDTSLKDVVLQINSTVTTLESTAHTMGDTVQITREGAQSASSMSDETSRNVQAISAAAEEMSSAIAEITQQMTRTSSVAQSALDQSQQAQNIMERLAGSASQIGDAVVLIQKIADQTNLLALNATIEASRAGEAGKGFAVVAAEVKDLAGQTSSATQEISQYVTEIQGAAEQAVTAFSKVGNTISEINESATVVAAAIEEQSAASREIASSAERASSGTVSVAGNVREINQSVGQVDEASRQVSDVTAVLSEHANRRVGVLLDKMGHFMDELRKIA
;
A
#
# COMPACT_ATOMS: atom_id res chain seq x y z
N MET A 1 19.90 86.19 64.65
CA MET A 1 21.10 85.47 64.13
C MET A 1 22.20 85.62 65.17
N SER A 2 22.58 84.58 65.85
CA SER A 2 23.77 84.63 66.74
C SER A 2 25.04 84.56 65.87
N LEU A 3 25.91 85.54 66.07
CA LEU A 3 27.22 85.56 65.42
C LEU A 3 27.95 84.22 65.74
N SER A 4 28.59 83.62 64.74
CA SER A 4 29.45 82.45 64.99
C SER A 4 30.65 82.79 65.88
N SER A 5 31.14 81.75 66.58
CA SER A 5 32.34 81.97 67.39
C SER A 5 33.53 82.49 66.55
N LEU A 6 33.57 82.12 65.26
CA LEU A 6 34.55 82.66 64.30
C LEU A 6 34.36 84.14 64.06
N SER A 7 33.15 84.61 63.85
CA SER A 7 32.82 86.02 63.69
C SER A 7 33.09 86.80 64.97
N LYS A 8 32.71 86.21 66.12
CA LYS A 8 33.01 86.81 67.44
C LYS A 8 34.53 86.97 67.69
N ALA A 9 35.28 85.87 67.39
CA ALA A 9 36.75 85.94 67.51
C ALA A 9 37.34 87.01 66.64
N LYS A 10 36.89 87.19 65.38
CA LYS A 10 37.31 88.22 64.47
C LYS A 10 36.97 89.60 65.01
N TYR A 11 35.74 89.82 65.50
CA TYR A 11 35.37 91.14 66.06
C TYR A 11 36.11 91.46 67.36
N TYR A 12 36.31 90.48 68.25
CA TYR A 12 37.06 90.65 69.49
C TYR A 12 38.53 90.98 69.23
N SER A 13 39.14 90.30 68.26
CA SER A 13 40.52 90.56 67.90
C SER A 13 40.71 91.92 67.26
N LEU A 14 39.85 92.35 66.34
CA LEU A 14 39.83 93.66 65.73
C LEU A 14 39.56 94.72 66.73
N GLY A 15 38.58 94.59 67.62
CA GLY A 15 38.28 95.49 68.71
C GLY A 15 39.41 95.63 69.73
N ALA A 16 40.01 94.46 70.06
CA ALA A 16 41.20 94.44 70.91
C ALA A 16 42.38 95.28 70.33
N VAL A 17 42.69 95.04 69.07
CA VAL A 17 43.76 95.82 68.35
C VAL A 17 43.45 97.32 68.36
N ALA A 18 42.20 97.70 68.04
CA ALA A 18 41.76 99.06 68.05
C ALA A 18 41.89 99.67 69.43
N LEU A 19 41.50 99.03 70.51
CA LEU A 19 41.61 99.51 71.91
C LEU A 19 43.08 99.56 72.36
N PHE A 20 43.92 98.66 71.96
CA PHE A 20 45.37 98.71 72.23
C PHE A 20 46.01 99.85 71.55
N VAL A 21 45.73 100.14 70.29
CA VAL A 21 46.30 101.26 69.55
C VAL A 21 45.81 102.58 70.12
N PHE A 22 44.49 102.77 70.37
CA PHE A 22 43.93 103.98 70.92
C PHE A 22 44.33 104.18 72.38
N GLY A 23 44.32 103.11 73.22
CA GLY A 23 44.73 103.16 74.62
C GLY A 23 46.19 103.47 74.77
N GLY A 24 47.10 102.93 73.95
CA GLY A 24 48.52 103.23 73.93
C GLY A 24 48.81 104.69 73.50
N LEU A 25 48.10 105.19 72.51
CA LEU A 25 48.25 106.60 72.04
C LEU A 25 47.68 107.63 73.02
N SER A 26 46.63 107.27 73.78
CA SER A 26 45.98 108.21 74.73
C SER A 26 46.44 108.07 76.18
N GLY A 27 47.30 107.10 76.50
CA GLY A 27 47.72 106.77 77.89
C GLY A 27 46.61 106.32 78.81
N ASN A 28 45.45 105.86 78.24
CA ASN A 28 44.25 105.53 79.00
C ASN A 28 44.26 104.04 79.38
N PHE A 29 44.52 103.76 80.63
CA PHE A 29 44.68 102.44 81.20
C PHE A 29 43.40 101.62 81.10
N VAL A 30 42.19 102.26 81.09
CA VAL A 30 40.89 101.63 80.95
C VAL A 30 40.68 100.98 79.53
N LEU A 31 41.17 101.72 78.49
CA LEU A 31 41.10 101.20 77.11
C LEU A 31 42.07 100.00 76.91
N VAL A 32 43.24 100.07 77.53
CA VAL A 32 44.20 98.92 77.48
C VAL A 32 43.63 97.72 78.23
N ALA A 33 42.98 97.91 79.40
CA ALA A 33 42.31 96.85 80.15
C ALA A 33 41.11 96.23 79.34
N GLY A 34 40.37 97.08 78.60
CA GLY A 34 39.31 96.64 77.66
C GLY A 34 39.88 95.81 76.53
N GLY A 35 41.04 96.19 75.98
CA GLY A 35 41.77 95.44 74.98
C GLY A 35 42.23 94.08 75.49
N VAL A 36 42.72 93.97 76.71
CA VAL A 36 43.06 92.66 77.36
C VAL A 36 41.82 91.75 77.50
N ILE A 37 40.72 92.35 77.96
CA ILE A 37 39.45 91.61 78.10
C ILE A 37 38.95 91.07 76.74
N LEU A 38 38.93 91.89 75.71
CA LEU A 38 38.57 91.51 74.31
C LEU A 38 39.51 90.43 73.76
N SER A 39 40.80 90.51 74.01
CA SER A 39 41.79 89.51 73.64
C SER A 39 41.54 88.18 74.30
N ALA A 40 41.24 88.26 75.62
CA ALA A 40 40.89 87.05 76.41
C ALA A 40 39.58 86.38 75.86
N LEU A 41 38.57 87.20 75.54
CA LEU A 41 37.34 86.71 74.92
C LEU A 41 37.59 86.17 73.52
N GLY A 42 38.50 86.76 72.77
CA GLY A 42 38.94 86.28 71.47
C GLY A 42 39.63 84.96 71.58
N ILE A 43 40.55 84.79 72.55
CA ILE A 43 41.23 83.51 72.81
C ILE A 43 40.22 82.38 73.21
N LEU A 44 39.24 82.72 74.08
CA LEU A 44 38.22 81.82 74.48
C LEU A 44 37.32 81.42 73.28
N SER A 45 36.99 82.34 72.42
CA SER A 45 36.27 82.06 71.15
C SER A 45 37.06 81.19 70.19
N MET A 46 38.38 81.43 70.07
CA MET A 46 39.29 80.59 69.25
C MET A 46 39.38 79.16 69.80
N ARG A 47 39.55 79.01 71.14
CA ARG A 47 39.55 77.69 71.75
C ARG A 47 38.22 76.94 71.51
N LYS A 48 37.10 77.67 71.51
CA LYS A 48 35.81 77.08 71.19
C LYS A 48 35.73 76.59 69.75
N ILE A 49 36.20 77.46 68.79
CA ILE A 49 36.25 77.12 67.37
C ILE A 49 37.15 75.90 67.16
N GLU A 50 38.34 75.87 67.78
CA GLU A 50 39.28 74.74 67.66
C GLU A 50 38.64 73.44 68.10
N ARG A 51 37.85 73.44 69.19
CA ARG A 51 37.15 72.31 69.69
C ARG A 51 36.06 71.83 68.72
N GLU A 52 35.29 72.79 68.18
CA GLU A 52 34.19 72.46 67.21
C GLU A 52 34.78 71.98 65.87
N ILE A 53 35.90 72.52 65.39
CA ILE A 53 36.63 72.03 64.22
C ILE A 53 37.12 70.59 64.44
N ARG A 54 37.65 70.30 65.63
CA ARG A 54 38.14 68.96 66.00
C ARG A 54 36.98 67.97 66.02
N ARG A 55 35.85 68.32 66.62
CA ARG A 55 34.64 67.51 66.62
C ARG A 55 34.13 67.29 65.18
N THR A 56 34.03 68.28 64.34
CA THR A 56 33.61 68.16 62.95
C THR A 56 34.59 67.27 62.15
N LYS A 57 35.94 67.47 62.37
CA LYS A 57 36.93 66.60 61.75
C LYS A 57 36.78 65.14 62.16
N ASP A 58 36.49 64.84 63.44
CA ASP A 58 36.36 63.49 63.94
C ASP A 58 35.10 62.79 63.31
N VAL A 59 33.97 63.51 63.13
CA VAL A 59 32.79 63.02 62.39
C VAL A 59 33.13 62.81 60.92
N CYS A 60 33.79 63.78 60.26
CA CYS A 60 34.20 63.58 58.86
C CYS A 60 35.14 62.40 58.67
N ARG A 61 36.00 62.10 59.69
CA ARG A 61 36.84 60.87 59.63
C ARG A 61 36.03 59.61 59.79
N ALA A 62 35.05 59.53 60.74
CA ALA A 62 34.14 58.41 60.89
C ALA A 62 33.37 58.18 59.60
N LEU A 63 32.87 59.23 58.94
CA LEU A 63 32.25 59.14 57.61
C LEU A 63 33.16 58.59 56.53
N ALA A 64 34.42 59.00 56.51
CA ALA A 64 35.43 58.52 55.57
C ALA A 64 35.76 57.01 55.81
N GLU A 65 35.62 56.55 57.04
CA GLU A 65 35.76 55.13 57.44
C GLU A 65 34.50 54.32 57.23
N GLY A 66 33.40 54.94 56.74
CA GLY A 66 32.14 54.26 56.38
C GLY A 66 31.08 54.27 57.52
N ASP A 67 31.32 54.95 58.63
CA ASP A 67 30.35 55.16 59.72
C ASP A 67 29.40 56.33 59.39
N PHE A 68 28.33 56.00 58.65
CA PHE A 68 27.28 56.94 58.26
C PHE A 68 26.27 57.23 59.37
N GLU A 69 26.40 56.68 60.55
CA GLU A 69 25.57 57.06 61.75
C GLU A 69 26.18 58.22 62.52
N ALA A 70 27.50 58.55 62.33
CA ALA A 70 28.17 59.61 63.01
C ALA A 70 27.52 60.97 62.68
N ARG A 71 27.19 61.75 63.69
CA ARG A 71 26.58 63.11 63.55
C ARG A 71 27.30 64.11 64.38
N ILE A 72 27.36 65.34 63.89
CA ILE A 72 27.79 66.53 64.71
C ILE A 72 26.58 66.86 65.59
N THR A 73 26.61 66.43 66.86
CA THR A 73 25.54 66.70 67.84
C THR A 73 25.71 68.02 68.52
N SER A 74 24.64 68.67 69.05
CA SER A 74 24.67 69.90 69.81
C SER A 74 25.33 71.03 69.06
N ILE A 75 24.91 71.33 67.85
CA ILE A 75 25.39 72.46 67.03
C ILE A 75 24.82 73.75 67.64
N HIS A 76 25.67 74.45 68.32
CA HIS A 76 25.33 75.74 68.95
C HIS A 76 25.94 76.92 68.20
N GLU A 77 26.74 76.67 67.18
CA GLU A 77 27.34 77.64 66.35
C GLU A 77 26.33 78.26 65.38
N GLY A 78 26.36 79.59 65.21
CA GLY A 78 25.57 80.30 64.22
C GLY A 78 26.45 80.78 63.07
N GLY A 79 25.80 81.34 62.03
CA GLY A 79 26.49 81.82 60.83
C GLY A 79 27.12 80.71 60.01
N ASP A 80 28.04 81.02 59.14
CA ASP A 80 28.65 80.12 58.12
C ASP A 80 29.17 78.79 58.72
N PHE A 81 29.74 78.85 59.95
CA PHE A 81 30.28 77.64 60.59
C PHE A 81 29.20 76.68 61.09
N GLY A 82 28.14 77.22 61.65
CA GLY A 82 26.94 76.39 62.00
C GLY A 82 26.29 75.84 60.77
N GLU A 83 26.11 76.61 59.74
CA GLU A 83 25.59 76.15 58.44
C GLU A 83 26.44 75.00 57.83
N PHE A 84 27.78 75.17 57.89
CA PHE A 84 28.72 74.13 57.45
C PHE A 84 28.53 72.82 58.23
N GLN A 85 28.38 72.88 59.56
CA GLN A 85 28.11 71.69 60.37
C GLN A 85 26.72 70.99 60.06
N TRP A 86 25.70 71.80 59.82
CA TRP A 86 24.36 71.27 59.41
C TRP A 86 24.42 70.67 58.03
N THR A 87 25.18 71.27 57.07
CA THR A 87 25.33 70.69 55.72
C THR A 87 26.07 69.36 55.74
N ILE A 88 27.04 69.17 56.64
CA ILE A 88 27.68 67.85 56.84
C ILE A 88 26.69 66.84 57.34
N ASN A 89 25.84 67.20 58.35
CA ASN A 89 24.81 66.29 58.85
C ASN A 89 23.80 65.96 57.73
N GLU A 90 23.33 66.93 56.94
CA GLU A 90 22.40 66.69 55.82
C GLU A 90 22.99 65.74 54.76
N MET A 91 24.30 65.97 54.43
CA MET A 91 25.05 65.11 53.55
C MET A 91 25.11 63.69 54.12
N THR A 92 25.37 63.55 55.41
CA THR A 92 25.43 62.26 56.10
C THR A 92 24.10 61.58 56.13
N ASP A 93 22.99 62.31 56.44
CA ASP A 93 21.63 61.75 56.43
C ASP A 93 21.27 61.20 55.06
N ASN A 94 21.58 61.90 53.98
CA ASN A 94 21.37 61.48 52.61
C ASN A 94 22.18 60.20 52.25
N MET A 95 23.46 60.18 52.68
CA MET A 95 24.32 58.98 52.43
C MET A 95 23.85 57.78 53.24
N ASP A 96 23.54 57.94 54.54
CA ASP A 96 23.01 56.90 55.42
C ASP A 96 21.71 56.30 54.85
N ALA A 97 20.76 57.18 54.47
CA ALA A 97 19.48 56.72 53.88
C ALA A 97 19.70 55.92 52.63
N PHE A 98 20.60 56.40 51.73
CA PHE A 98 20.87 55.64 50.50
C PHE A 98 21.54 54.28 50.76
N VAL A 99 22.61 54.28 51.61
CA VAL A 99 23.34 53.03 51.90
C VAL A 99 22.40 52.00 52.58
N ARG A 100 21.59 52.44 53.54
CA ARG A 100 20.64 51.58 54.25
C ARG A 100 19.57 51.03 53.31
N GLU A 101 18.94 51.89 52.51
CA GLU A 101 17.91 51.47 51.56
C GLU A 101 18.47 50.56 50.46
N ALA A 102 19.70 50.93 49.93
CA ALA A 102 20.37 50.11 48.93
C ALA A 102 20.75 48.72 49.48
N THR A 103 21.29 48.68 50.72
CA THR A 103 21.63 47.43 51.39
C THR A 103 20.40 46.58 51.60
N ALA A 104 19.32 47.16 52.10
CA ALA A 104 18.05 46.43 52.32
C ALA A 104 17.46 45.91 50.99
N ALA A 105 17.42 46.75 49.94
CA ALA A 105 16.92 46.32 48.62
C ALA A 105 17.77 45.18 48.04
N MET A 106 19.10 45.26 48.13
CA MET A 106 19.99 44.20 47.62
C MET A 106 19.95 42.92 48.48
N GLU A 107 19.71 43.03 49.78
CA GLU A 107 19.47 41.85 50.61
C GLU A 107 18.21 41.11 50.20
N TYR A 108 17.13 41.80 49.87
CA TYR A 108 15.92 41.16 49.32
C TYR A 108 16.23 40.53 47.94
N VAL A 109 16.91 41.23 47.06
CA VAL A 109 17.34 40.69 45.75
C VAL A 109 18.20 39.43 45.93
N SER A 110 19.10 39.38 46.89
CA SER A 110 19.92 38.18 47.19
C SER A 110 19.13 36.98 47.64
N ARG A 111 17.93 37.21 48.17
CA ARG A 111 16.93 36.19 48.54
C ARG A 111 15.91 35.93 47.45
N ASN A 112 16.17 36.43 46.22
CA ASN A 112 15.26 36.34 45.07
C ASN A 112 13.90 37.05 45.27
N GLN A 113 13.85 38.05 46.12
CA GLN A 113 12.66 38.86 46.42
C GLN A 113 12.84 40.23 45.76
N TYR A 114 12.20 40.45 44.64
CA TYR A 114 12.41 41.62 43.75
C TYR A 114 11.42 42.74 43.99
N PHE A 115 10.52 42.65 44.98
CA PHE A 115 9.46 43.62 45.20
C PHE A 115 9.94 44.87 45.96
N ARG A 116 11.09 44.80 46.73
CA ARG A 116 11.59 45.90 47.51
C ARG A 116 12.40 46.83 46.62
N ARG A 117 11.90 48.07 46.53
CA ARG A 117 12.60 49.17 45.82
C ARG A 117 13.20 50.12 46.82
N ILE A 118 14.31 50.80 46.44
CA ILE A 118 14.88 51.91 47.16
C ILE A 118 13.91 53.08 47.06
N LEU A 119 13.62 53.73 48.22
CA LEU A 119 12.79 54.92 48.25
C LEU A 119 13.58 56.12 47.68
N GLU A 120 13.07 56.74 46.62
CA GLU A 120 13.71 57.87 45.94
C GLU A 120 13.42 59.19 46.61
N ASP A 121 12.42 59.31 47.44
CA ASP A 121 11.98 60.50 48.11
C ASP A 121 13.04 61.00 49.08
N GLY A 122 13.47 62.30 48.90
CA GLY A 122 14.54 62.92 49.68
C GLY A 122 15.91 62.70 49.10
N MET A 123 16.16 61.79 48.19
CA MET A 123 17.45 61.59 47.52
C MET A 123 17.69 62.63 46.43
N ARG A 124 18.95 63.02 46.21
CA ARG A 124 19.32 64.04 45.21
C ARG A 124 20.58 63.64 44.48
N GLY A 125 20.77 64.22 43.27
CA GLY A 125 22.00 64.07 42.50
C GLY A 125 22.42 62.65 42.21
N GLY A 126 23.66 62.29 42.53
CA GLY A 126 24.23 60.98 42.30
C GLY A 126 23.54 59.85 43.07
N LEU A 127 23.06 60.13 44.31
CA LEU A 127 22.33 59.10 45.11
C LEU A 127 20.99 58.75 44.52
N LEU A 128 20.22 59.71 44.04
CA LEU A 128 18.97 59.49 43.33
C LEU A 128 19.18 58.69 42.06
N ASN A 129 20.22 59.05 41.29
CA ASN A 129 20.56 58.31 40.08
C ASN A 129 20.94 56.82 40.40
N GLY A 130 21.75 56.62 41.46
CA GLY A 130 22.10 55.27 41.96
C GLY A 130 20.91 54.48 42.37
N ALA A 131 19.97 55.09 43.14
CA ALA A 131 18.71 54.43 43.54
C ALA A 131 17.87 53.99 42.33
N ARG A 132 17.73 54.86 41.32
CA ARG A 132 17.01 54.55 40.09
C ARG A 132 17.66 53.41 39.31
N ILE A 133 18.98 53.42 39.17
CA ILE A 133 19.71 52.34 38.47
C ILE A 133 19.49 50.98 39.18
N ILE A 134 19.58 50.99 40.53
CA ILE A 134 19.36 49.77 41.32
C ILE A 134 17.90 49.28 41.16
N ASN A 135 16.91 50.21 41.24
CA ASN A 135 15.50 49.86 41.03
C ASN A 135 15.25 49.28 39.64
N LEU A 136 15.76 49.88 38.58
CA LEU A 136 15.68 49.37 37.20
C LEU A 136 16.35 48.02 37.05
N ALA A 137 17.51 47.82 37.66
CA ALA A 137 18.22 46.53 37.62
C ALA A 137 17.37 45.44 38.33
N THR A 138 16.78 45.75 39.50
CA THR A 138 15.91 44.85 40.24
C THR A 138 14.67 44.48 39.41
N GLU A 139 14.03 45.45 38.76
CA GLU A 139 12.87 45.22 37.86
C GLU A 139 13.24 44.34 36.68
N SER A 140 14.36 44.60 35.98
CA SER A 140 14.84 43.77 34.87
C SER A 140 15.15 42.34 35.31
N VAL A 141 15.65 42.12 36.52
CA VAL A 141 15.85 40.76 37.07
C VAL A 141 14.52 40.07 37.34
N ALA A 142 13.53 40.79 37.93
CA ALA A 142 12.20 40.26 38.18
C ALA A 142 11.52 39.83 36.88
N GLU A 143 11.52 40.65 35.82
CA GLU A 143 10.96 40.33 34.50
C GLU A 143 11.63 39.09 33.88
N LYS A 144 12.97 39.00 33.98
CA LYS A 144 13.68 37.82 33.48
C LYS A 144 13.32 36.56 34.23
N MET A 145 13.16 36.61 35.55
CA MET A 145 12.76 35.47 36.37
C MET A 145 11.35 35.00 36.02
N GLU A 146 10.40 35.93 35.84
CA GLU A 146 9.06 35.60 35.36
C GLU A 146 9.10 34.95 33.96
N GLY A 147 9.91 35.51 33.05
CA GLY A 147 10.17 34.92 31.73
C GLY A 147 10.73 33.50 31.82
N PHE A 148 11.66 33.22 32.73
CA PHE A 148 12.18 31.87 32.95
C PHE A 148 11.09 30.88 33.44
N VAL A 149 10.22 31.31 34.38
CA VAL A 149 9.11 30.49 34.86
C VAL A 149 8.16 30.15 33.72
N ASN A 150 7.81 31.11 32.87
CA ASN A 150 6.94 30.91 31.73
C ASN A 150 7.56 29.94 30.71
N VAL A 151 8.80 30.10 30.33
CA VAL A 151 9.51 29.19 29.42
C VAL A 151 9.59 27.79 30.01
N ALA A 152 9.87 27.65 31.32
CA ALA A 152 9.94 26.36 31.96
C ALA A 152 8.57 25.64 31.99
N ASN A 153 7.47 26.36 32.23
CA ASN A 153 6.11 25.83 32.10
C ASN A 153 5.77 25.38 30.68
N ASP A 154 6.15 26.18 29.67
CA ASP A 154 5.94 25.84 28.26
C ASP A 154 6.71 24.57 27.86
N VAL A 155 7.94 24.44 28.35
CA VAL A 155 8.76 23.22 28.12
C VAL A 155 8.14 22.00 28.82
N ASP A 156 7.67 22.13 30.06
CA ASP A 156 7.00 21.04 30.80
C ASP A 156 5.74 20.57 30.04
N THR A 157 4.91 21.53 29.60
CA THR A 157 3.70 21.21 28.82
C THR A 157 4.07 20.54 27.50
N SER A 158 5.03 21.09 26.76
CA SER A 158 5.48 20.53 25.48
C SER A 158 6.05 19.11 25.64
N LEU A 159 6.79 18.83 26.71
CA LEU A 159 7.30 17.49 27.00
C LEU A 159 6.16 16.50 27.25
N LYS A 160 5.13 16.88 27.99
CA LYS A 160 3.93 16.05 28.22
C LYS A 160 3.20 15.74 26.95
N ASP A 161 3.01 16.74 26.08
CA ASP A 161 2.36 16.56 24.78
C ASP A 161 3.17 15.62 23.87
N VAL A 162 4.50 15.74 23.85
CA VAL A 162 5.38 14.85 23.09
C VAL A 162 5.24 13.40 23.58
N VAL A 163 5.15 13.16 24.90
CA VAL A 163 4.93 11.80 25.43
C VAL A 163 3.61 11.22 24.99
N LEU A 164 2.54 12.02 25.08
CA LEU A 164 1.20 11.59 24.64
C LEU A 164 1.20 11.23 23.15
N GLN A 165 1.86 12.04 22.34
CA GLN A 165 1.97 11.79 20.90
C GLN A 165 2.80 10.54 20.58
N ILE A 166 3.92 10.33 21.28
CA ILE A 166 4.73 9.10 21.12
C ILE A 166 3.89 7.88 21.49
N ASN A 167 3.20 7.88 22.64
CA ASN A 167 2.37 6.76 23.08
C ASN A 167 1.23 6.46 22.09
N SER A 168 0.57 7.48 21.54
CA SER A 168 -0.43 7.32 20.48
C SER A 168 0.17 6.70 19.20
N THR A 169 1.37 7.16 18.82
CA THR A 169 2.09 6.63 17.65
C THR A 169 2.49 5.16 17.89
N VAL A 170 2.99 4.82 19.08
CA VAL A 170 3.32 3.44 19.48
C VAL A 170 2.10 2.53 19.33
N THR A 171 0.95 2.92 19.89
CA THR A 171 -0.29 2.13 19.79
C THR A 171 -0.72 1.93 18.33
N THR A 172 -0.58 2.97 17.50
CA THR A 172 -0.90 2.88 16.08
C THR A 172 0.03 1.92 15.34
N LEU A 173 1.34 1.96 15.63
CA LEU A 173 2.34 1.07 15.04
C LEU A 173 2.12 -0.39 15.47
N GLU A 174 1.80 -0.65 16.74
CA GLU A 174 1.45 -1.99 17.25
C GLU A 174 0.23 -2.56 16.52
N SER A 175 -0.83 -1.77 16.38
CA SER A 175 -2.02 -2.17 15.62
C SER A 175 -1.71 -2.44 14.16
N THR A 176 -0.85 -1.61 13.55
CA THR A 176 -0.41 -1.79 12.16
C THR A 176 0.39 -3.08 11.99
N ALA A 177 1.35 -3.35 12.87
CA ALA A 177 2.15 -4.58 12.85
C ALA A 177 1.26 -5.82 13.02
N HIS A 178 0.26 -5.78 13.93
CA HIS A 178 -0.70 -6.87 14.09
C HIS A 178 -1.51 -7.10 12.81
N THR A 179 -2.06 -6.04 12.21
CA THR A 179 -2.81 -6.14 10.94
C THR A 179 -1.94 -6.68 9.80
N MET A 180 -0.66 -6.29 9.75
CA MET A 180 0.31 -6.86 8.79
C MET A 180 0.49 -8.36 9.02
N GLY A 181 0.60 -8.81 10.28
CA GLY A 181 0.70 -10.22 10.64
C GLY A 181 -0.52 -11.03 10.20
N ASP A 182 -1.73 -10.51 10.44
CA ASP A 182 -2.98 -11.14 9.99
C ASP A 182 -3.04 -11.22 8.46
N THR A 183 -2.65 -10.15 7.76
CA THR A 183 -2.60 -10.11 6.29
C THR A 183 -1.60 -11.12 5.74
N VAL A 184 -0.43 -11.26 6.36
CA VAL A 184 0.56 -12.29 6.04
C VAL A 184 -0.03 -13.70 6.13
N GLN A 185 -0.76 -14.00 7.20
CA GLN A 185 -1.39 -15.31 7.41
C GLN A 185 -2.43 -15.60 6.33
N ILE A 186 -3.34 -14.67 6.08
CA ILE A 186 -4.39 -14.81 5.03
C ILE A 186 -3.76 -14.99 3.65
N THR A 187 -2.74 -14.22 3.33
CA THR A 187 -2.06 -14.30 2.04
C THR A 187 -1.33 -15.62 1.86
N ARG A 188 -0.71 -16.15 2.92
CA ARG A 188 -0.04 -17.46 2.92
C ARG A 188 -1.03 -18.61 2.69
N GLU A 189 -2.19 -18.57 3.34
CA GLU A 189 -3.27 -19.55 3.13
C GLU A 189 -3.83 -19.48 1.69
N GLY A 190 -4.03 -18.29 1.16
CA GLY A 190 -4.44 -18.08 -0.23
C GLY A 190 -3.40 -18.59 -1.24
N ALA A 191 -2.11 -18.32 -0.99
CA ALA A 191 -1.03 -18.84 -1.82
C ALA A 191 -0.93 -20.37 -1.79
N GLN A 192 -1.11 -20.99 -0.63
CA GLN A 192 -1.14 -22.45 -0.50
C GLN A 192 -2.31 -23.06 -1.26
N SER A 193 -3.51 -22.46 -1.17
CA SER A 193 -4.68 -22.88 -1.93
C SER A 193 -4.46 -22.76 -3.44
N ALA A 194 -3.89 -21.63 -3.89
CA ALA A 194 -3.57 -21.41 -5.30
C ALA A 194 -2.54 -22.43 -5.82
N SER A 195 -1.53 -22.79 -5.00
CA SER A 195 -0.58 -23.85 -5.33
C SER A 195 -1.25 -25.20 -5.54
N SER A 196 -2.12 -25.59 -4.60
CA SER A 196 -2.85 -26.87 -4.68
C SER A 196 -3.76 -26.93 -5.90
N MET A 197 -4.49 -25.85 -6.21
CA MET A 197 -5.31 -25.73 -7.42
C MET A 197 -4.46 -25.78 -8.71
N SER A 198 -3.29 -25.19 -8.70
CA SER A 198 -2.37 -25.22 -9.83
C SER A 198 -1.88 -26.66 -10.10
N ASP A 199 -1.54 -27.41 -9.06
CA ASP A 199 -1.13 -28.82 -9.18
C ASP A 199 -2.28 -29.71 -9.68
N GLU A 200 -3.50 -29.48 -9.23
CA GLU A 200 -4.69 -30.19 -9.71
C GLU A 200 -4.98 -29.85 -11.18
N THR A 201 -4.95 -28.56 -11.54
CA THR A 201 -5.14 -28.11 -12.92
C THR A 201 -4.07 -28.71 -13.84
N SER A 202 -2.82 -28.78 -13.40
CA SER A 202 -1.73 -29.39 -14.16
C SER A 202 -2.00 -30.85 -14.47
N ARG A 203 -2.48 -31.62 -13.49
CA ARG A 203 -2.89 -33.04 -13.69
C ARG A 203 -4.06 -33.17 -14.66
N ASN A 204 -5.06 -32.31 -14.54
CA ASN A 204 -6.21 -32.30 -15.44
C ASN A 204 -5.80 -32.00 -16.90
N VAL A 205 -4.92 -31.00 -17.07
CA VAL A 205 -4.39 -30.64 -18.39
C VAL A 205 -3.59 -31.81 -19.02
N GLN A 206 -2.78 -32.51 -18.23
CA GLN A 206 -2.06 -33.71 -18.69
C GLN A 206 -3.03 -34.83 -19.15
N ALA A 207 -4.10 -35.05 -18.38
CA ALA A 207 -5.12 -36.01 -18.76
C ALA A 207 -5.85 -35.60 -20.05
N ILE A 208 -6.16 -34.31 -20.24
CA ILE A 208 -6.75 -33.78 -21.48
C ILE A 208 -5.80 -33.98 -22.67
N SER A 209 -4.50 -33.73 -22.50
CA SER A 209 -3.50 -33.95 -23.55
C SER A 209 -3.43 -35.42 -23.96
N ALA A 210 -3.38 -36.33 -22.99
CA ALA A 210 -3.39 -37.77 -23.28
C ALA A 210 -4.68 -38.23 -24.01
N ALA A 211 -5.84 -37.73 -23.60
CA ALA A 211 -7.11 -38.02 -24.28
C ALA A 211 -7.16 -37.45 -25.70
N ALA A 212 -6.56 -36.28 -25.96
CA ALA A 212 -6.47 -35.71 -27.30
C ALA A 212 -5.52 -36.52 -28.20
N GLU A 213 -4.43 -37.07 -27.67
CA GLU A 213 -3.54 -37.99 -28.40
C GLU A 213 -4.23 -39.29 -28.73
N GLU A 214 -4.95 -39.91 -27.79
CA GLU A 214 -5.76 -41.12 -28.02
C GLU A 214 -6.84 -40.85 -29.08
N MET A 215 -7.54 -39.73 -29.01
CA MET A 215 -8.54 -39.31 -30.00
C MET A 215 -7.92 -39.15 -31.40
N SER A 216 -6.76 -38.54 -31.49
CA SER A 216 -6.02 -38.38 -32.77
C SER A 216 -5.67 -39.75 -33.38
N SER A 217 -5.28 -40.73 -32.56
CA SER A 217 -4.99 -42.10 -32.99
C SER A 217 -6.26 -42.82 -33.46
N ALA A 218 -7.38 -42.71 -32.72
CA ALA A 218 -8.66 -43.27 -33.10
C ALA A 218 -9.18 -42.65 -34.41
N ILE A 219 -9.06 -41.35 -34.59
CA ILE A 219 -9.40 -40.63 -35.83
C ILE A 219 -8.60 -41.18 -37.04
N ALA A 220 -7.32 -41.41 -36.88
CA ALA A 220 -6.48 -41.99 -37.93
C ALA A 220 -6.93 -43.43 -38.30
N GLU A 221 -7.28 -44.24 -37.31
CA GLU A 221 -7.80 -45.59 -37.53
C GLU A 221 -9.16 -45.55 -38.24
N ILE A 222 -10.09 -44.70 -37.87
CA ILE A 222 -11.38 -44.54 -38.54
C ILE A 222 -11.18 -44.03 -39.96
N THR A 223 -10.27 -43.11 -40.20
CA THR A 223 -9.92 -42.63 -41.56
C THR A 223 -9.48 -43.79 -42.45
N GLN A 224 -8.61 -44.65 -41.95
CA GLN A 224 -8.14 -45.83 -42.67
C GLN A 224 -9.28 -46.81 -42.94
N GLN A 225 -10.16 -47.00 -41.95
CA GLN A 225 -11.32 -47.88 -42.09
C GLN A 225 -12.32 -47.35 -43.12
N MET A 226 -12.57 -46.02 -43.14
CA MET A 226 -13.44 -45.40 -44.17
C MET A 226 -12.87 -45.52 -45.59
N THR A 227 -11.57 -45.34 -45.75
CA THR A 227 -10.88 -45.55 -47.05
C THR A 227 -11.07 -46.99 -47.53
N ARG A 228 -10.91 -47.95 -46.60
CA ARG A 228 -11.13 -49.38 -46.90
C ARG A 228 -12.58 -49.67 -47.23
N THR A 229 -13.53 -49.09 -46.49
CA THR A 229 -14.96 -49.28 -46.74
C THR A 229 -15.37 -48.76 -48.10
N SER A 230 -14.92 -47.56 -48.49
CA SER A 230 -15.17 -47.01 -49.81
C SER A 230 -14.58 -47.91 -50.94
N SER A 231 -13.34 -48.42 -50.77
CA SER A 231 -12.71 -49.34 -51.73
C SER A 231 -13.49 -50.66 -51.88
N VAL A 232 -13.96 -51.23 -50.76
CA VAL A 232 -14.80 -52.47 -50.77
C VAL A 232 -16.15 -52.19 -51.42
N ALA A 233 -16.77 -51.05 -51.13
CA ALA A 233 -18.05 -50.66 -51.72
C ALA A 233 -17.89 -50.47 -53.25
N GLN A 234 -16.85 -49.85 -53.72
CA GLN A 234 -16.56 -49.69 -55.18
C GLN A 234 -16.37 -51.05 -55.84
N SER A 235 -15.63 -51.97 -55.24
CA SER A 235 -15.43 -53.34 -55.77
C SER A 235 -16.74 -54.14 -55.84
N ALA A 236 -17.59 -54.00 -54.85
CA ALA A 236 -18.89 -54.62 -54.81
C ALA A 236 -19.87 -54.08 -55.87
N LEU A 237 -19.81 -52.74 -56.13
CA LEU A 237 -20.58 -52.11 -57.21
C LEU A 237 -20.15 -52.63 -58.58
N ASP A 238 -18.84 -52.74 -58.83
CA ASP A 238 -18.30 -53.28 -60.10
C ASP A 238 -18.72 -54.72 -60.28
N GLN A 239 -18.68 -55.56 -59.24
CA GLN A 239 -19.16 -56.94 -59.23
C GLN A 239 -20.68 -57.09 -59.53
N SER A 240 -21.48 -56.20 -58.87
CA SER A 240 -22.92 -56.12 -59.09
C SER A 240 -23.25 -55.81 -60.57
N GLN A 241 -22.51 -54.77 -61.10
CA GLN A 241 -22.68 -54.37 -62.51
C GLN A 241 -22.29 -55.50 -63.49
N GLN A 242 -21.25 -56.27 -63.19
CA GLN A 242 -20.86 -57.46 -63.98
C GLN A 242 -21.91 -58.55 -63.93
N ALA A 243 -22.45 -58.83 -62.74
CA ALA A 243 -23.51 -59.85 -62.59
C ALA A 243 -24.78 -59.43 -63.32
N GLN A 244 -25.19 -58.18 -63.28
CA GLN A 244 -26.31 -57.62 -64.04
C GLN A 244 -26.09 -57.83 -65.56
N ASN A 245 -24.90 -57.47 -66.09
CA ASN A 245 -24.57 -57.69 -67.51
C ASN A 245 -24.65 -59.21 -67.93
N ILE A 246 -24.24 -60.10 -67.04
CA ILE A 246 -24.34 -61.58 -67.29
C ILE A 246 -25.80 -61.98 -67.33
N MET A 247 -26.67 -61.50 -66.45
CA MET A 247 -28.09 -61.80 -66.43
C MET A 247 -28.81 -61.23 -67.66
N GLU A 248 -28.49 -60.01 -68.10
CA GLU A 248 -29.01 -59.44 -69.31
C GLU A 248 -28.63 -60.26 -70.56
N ARG A 249 -27.43 -60.80 -70.63
CA ARG A 249 -26.95 -61.67 -71.69
C ARG A 249 -27.72 -63.03 -71.61
N LEU A 250 -27.92 -63.54 -70.39
CA LEU A 250 -28.73 -64.81 -70.19
C LEU A 250 -30.11 -64.61 -70.70
N ALA A 251 -30.78 -63.51 -70.33
CA ALA A 251 -32.14 -63.18 -70.80
C ALA A 251 -32.19 -63.12 -72.35
N GLY A 252 -31.20 -62.45 -72.98
CA GLY A 252 -31.06 -62.39 -74.41
C GLY A 252 -30.84 -63.73 -75.07
N SER A 253 -30.02 -64.58 -74.49
CA SER A 253 -29.83 -65.97 -74.97
C SER A 253 -31.10 -66.84 -74.87
N ALA A 254 -31.76 -66.70 -73.75
CA ALA A 254 -33.08 -67.42 -73.53
C ALA A 254 -34.12 -66.94 -74.53
N SER A 255 -34.18 -65.66 -74.88
CA SER A 255 -35.04 -65.12 -75.93
C SER A 255 -34.76 -65.78 -77.31
N GLN A 256 -33.47 -65.84 -77.65
CA GLN A 256 -33.08 -66.52 -78.94
C GLN A 256 -33.48 -68.02 -78.96
N ILE A 257 -33.35 -68.70 -77.83
CA ILE A 257 -33.79 -70.06 -77.71
C ILE A 257 -35.33 -70.16 -77.88
N GLY A 258 -36.04 -69.17 -77.22
CA GLY A 258 -37.50 -69.08 -77.41
C GLY A 258 -37.94 -68.94 -78.86
N ASP A 259 -37.27 -68.03 -79.61
CA ASP A 259 -37.54 -67.86 -81.04
C ASP A 259 -37.27 -69.13 -81.83
N ALA A 260 -36.21 -69.83 -81.54
CA ALA A 260 -35.88 -71.11 -82.14
C ALA A 260 -36.92 -72.20 -81.82
N VAL A 261 -37.41 -72.27 -80.58
CA VAL A 261 -38.48 -73.22 -80.15
C VAL A 261 -39.80 -72.95 -80.83
N VAL A 262 -40.18 -71.66 -80.99
CA VAL A 262 -41.39 -71.27 -81.78
C VAL A 262 -41.26 -71.73 -83.23
N LEU A 263 -40.05 -71.60 -83.83
CA LEU A 263 -39.82 -72.14 -85.21
C LEU A 263 -39.96 -73.64 -85.26
N ILE A 264 -39.40 -74.35 -84.30
CA ILE A 264 -39.49 -75.83 -84.23
C ILE A 264 -40.95 -76.25 -84.01
N GLN A 265 -41.72 -75.58 -83.18
CA GLN A 265 -43.16 -75.82 -83.00
C GLN A 265 -43.93 -75.67 -84.31
N LYS A 266 -43.64 -74.58 -85.07
CA LYS A 266 -44.26 -74.43 -86.41
C LYS A 266 -43.89 -75.56 -87.37
N ILE A 267 -42.61 -76.01 -87.36
CA ILE A 267 -42.19 -77.15 -88.17
C ILE A 267 -42.94 -78.47 -87.74
N ALA A 268 -43.04 -78.66 -86.45
CA ALA A 268 -43.74 -79.80 -85.91
C ALA A 268 -45.24 -79.79 -86.32
N ASP A 269 -45.88 -78.62 -86.21
CA ASP A 269 -47.29 -78.44 -86.61
C ASP A 269 -47.50 -78.66 -88.12
N GLN A 270 -46.55 -78.14 -88.94
CA GLN A 270 -46.59 -78.42 -90.41
C GLN A 270 -46.33 -79.88 -90.72
N THR A 271 -45.40 -80.53 -90.02
CA THR A 271 -45.12 -81.97 -90.19
C THR A 271 -46.29 -82.84 -89.79
N ASN A 272 -47.00 -82.50 -88.72
CA ASN A 272 -48.25 -83.18 -88.29
C ASN A 272 -49.35 -83.03 -89.33
N LEU A 273 -49.50 -81.83 -89.96
CA LEU A 273 -50.45 -81.62 -91.01
C LEU A 273 -50.08 -82.37 -92.29
N LEU A 274 -48.78 -82.42 -92.67
CA LEU A 274 -48.30 -83.21 -93.79
C LEU A 274 -48.52 -84.74 -93.56
N ALA A 275 -48.20 -85.19 -92.35
CA ALA A 275 -48.42 -86.60 -91.99
C ALA A 275 -49.92 -86.99 -91.98
N LEU A 276 -50.77 -86.03 -91.48
CA LEU A 276 -52.21 -86.23 -91.52
C LEU A 276 -52.69 -86.36 -93.02
N ASN A 277 -52.29 -85.47 -93.90
CA ASN A 277 -52.60 -85.50 -95.31
C ASN A 277 -52.10 -86.81 -95.96
N ALA A 278 -50.87 -87.24 -95.62
CA ALA A 278 -50.32 -88.55 -96.11
C ALA A 278 -51.13 -89.76 -95.59
N THR A 279 -51.60 -89.71 -94.31
CA THR A 279 -52.45 -90.76 -93.72
C THR A 279 -53.81 -90.83 -94.46
N ILE A 280 -54.39 -89.68 -94.75
CA ILE A 280 -55.64 -89.64 -95.55
C ILE A 280 -55.46 -90.24 -96.93
N GLU A 281 -54.42 -89.88 -97.69
CA GLU A 281 -54.18 -90.36 -99.03
C GLU A 281 -53.75 -91.86 -99.02
N ALA A 282 -53.00 -92.31 -98.05
CA ALA A 282 -52.70 -93.72 -97.83
C ALA A 282 -53.90 -94.54 -97.56
N SER A 283 -54.91 -94.07 -96.80
CA SER A 283 -56.18 -94.67 -96.58
C SER A 283 -57.01 -94.72 -97.87
N ARG A 284 -56.90 -93.78 -98.74
CA ARG A 284 -57.58 -93.61 -100.02
C ARG A 284 -57.04 -94.59 -101.09
N ALA A 285 -55.77 -95.00 -100.97
CA ALA A 285 -55.10 -95.98 -101.83
C ALA A 285 -55.40 -97.40 -101.49
N GLY A 286 -56.24 -97.73 -100.50
CA GLY A 286 -56.69 -99.07 -100.11
C GLY A 286 -55.51 -99.95 -99.71
N GLU A 287 -55.53 -101.21 -100.15
CA GLU A 287 -54.53 -102.24 -99.82
C GLU A 287 -53.07 -101.86 -100.24
N ALA A 288 -52.89 -101.07 -101.34
CA ALA A 288 -51.56 -100.61 -101.76
C ALA A 288 -50.97 -99.55 -100.90
N GLY A 289 -51.76 -98.79 -100.12
CA GLY A 289 -51.36 -97.74 -99.24
C GLY A 289 -51.04 -98.18 -97.80
N LYS A 290 -51.22 -99.41 -97.34
CA LYS A 290 -51.03 -99.91 -95.97
C LYS A 290 -49.66 -99.58 -95.42
N GLY A 291 -48.55 -99.80 -96.13
CA GLY A 291 -47.12 -99.47 -95.72
C GLY A 291 -46.93 -97.96 -95.50
N PHE A 292 -47.51 -97.12 -96.41
CA PHE A 292 -47.43 -95.67 -96.32
C PHE A 292 -48.27 -95.12 -95.14
N ALA A 293 -49.41 -95.74 -94.88
CA ALA A 293 -50.28 -95.40 -93.75
C ALA A 293 -49.56 -95.55 -92.39
N VAL A 294 -48.79 -96.63 -92.20
CA VAL A 294 -48.00 -96.87 -90.98
C VAL A 294 -46.89 -95.80 -90.81
N VAL A 295 -46.17 -95.53 -91.88
CA VAL A 295 -45.11 -94.48 -91.83
C VAL A 295 -45.72 -93.07 -91.55
N ALA A 296 -46.86 -92.76 -92.21
CA ALA A 296 -47.52 -91.48 -91.98
C ALA A 296 -48.06 -91.36 -90.54
N ALA A 297 -48.56 -92.48 -89.96
CA ALA A 297 -49.00 -92.50 -88.54
C ALA A 297 -47.78 -92.32 -87.59
N GLU A 298 -46.66 -92.91 -87.88
CA GLU A 298 -45.43 -92.78 -87.06
C GLU A 298 -44.86 -91.37 -87.16
N VAL A 299 -44.83 -90.76 -88.34
CA VAL A 299 -44.40 -89.31 -88.53
C VAL A 299 -45.37 -88.40 -87.82
N LYS A 300 -46.68 -88.69 -87.85
CA LYS A 300 -47.65 -87.88 -87.07
C LYS A 300 -47.42 -87.96 -85.58
N ASP A 301 -47.18 -89.18 -85.05
CA ASP A 301 -46.91 -89.35 -83.66
C ASP A 301 -45.61 -88.63 -83.21
N LEU A 302 -44.58 -88.79 -84.04
CA LEU A 302 -43.29 -88.08 -83.82
C LEU A 302 -43.42 -86.54 -83.85
N ALA A 303 -44.28 -86.03 -84.74
CA ALA A 303 -44.57 -84.60 -84.80
C ALA A 303 -45.36 -84.12 -83.54
N GLY A 304 -46.29 -84.95 -83.04
CA GLY A 304 -46.99 -84.75 -81.76
C GLY A 304 -46.08 -84.73 -80.59
N GLN A 305 -45.13 -85.70 -80.50
CA GLN A 305 -44.15 -85.77 -79.46
C GLN A 305 -43.22 -84.53 -79.52
N THR A 306 -42.79 -84.11 -80.72
CA THR A 306 -41.98 -82.89 -80.94
C THR A 306 -42.74 -81.67 -80.48
N SER A 307 -44.02 -81.52 -80.80
CA SER A 307 -44.88 -80.39 -80.35
C SER A 307 -44.98 -80.33 -78.85
N SER A 308 -45.19 -81.45 -78.18
CA SER A 308 -45.24 -81.50 -76.72
C SER A 308 -43.89 -81.10 -76.06
N ALA A 309 -42.81 -81.67 -76.60
CA ALA A 309 -41.46 -81.32 -76.08
C ALA A 309 -41.13 -79.87 -76.28
N THR A 310 -41.53 -79.23 -77.42
CA THR A 310 -41.30 -77.78 -77.66
C THR A 310 -42.15 -76.93 -76.74
N GLN A 311 -43.40 -77.36 -76.37
CA GLN A 311 -44.18 -76.66 -75.36
C GLN A 311 -43.49 -76.65 -73.95
N GLU A 312 -42.94 -77.80 -73.56
CA GLU A 312 -42.19 -77.85 -72.30
C GLU A 312 -40.93 -77.00 -72.30
N ILE A 313 -40.17 -77.05 -73.42
CA ILE A 313 -38.99 -76.17 -73.55
C ILE A 313 -39.41 -74.67 -73.56
N SER A 314 -40.51 -74.32 -74.20
CA SER A 314 -41.02 -72.93 -74.16
C SER A 314 -41.36 -72.46 -72.79
N GLN A 315 -41.94 -73.37 -71.96
CA GLN A 315 -42.20 -73.04 -70.52
C GLN A 315 -40.89 -72.81 -69.76
N TYR A 316 -39.90 -73.72 -69.90
CA TYR A 316 -38.58 -73.53 -69.27
C TYR A 316 -37.88 -72.27 -69.73
N VAL A 317 -37.92 -71.90 -70.99
CA VAL A 317 -37.39 -70.66 -71.49
C VAL A 317 -38.08 -69.46 -70.85
N THR A 318 -39.41 -69.46 -70.72
CA THR A 318 -40.14 -68.39 -70.06
C THR A 318 -39.77 -68.27 -68.55
N GLU A 319 -39.59 -69.42 -67.88
CA GLU A 319 -39.16 -69.47 -66.47
C GLU A 319 -37.70 -68.84 -66.33
N ILE A 320 -36.80 -69.26 -67.24
CA ILE A 320 -35.42 -68.71 -67.28
C ILE A 320 -35.42 -67.19 -67.53
N GLN A 321 -36.23 -66.70 -68.50
CA GLN A 321 -36.36 -65.25 -68.75
C GLN A 321 -36.90 -64.54 -67.53
N GLY A 322 -37.95 -65.02 -66.85
CA GLY A 322 -38.48 -64.38 -65.64
C GLY A 322 -37.51 -64.41 -64.49
N ALA A 323 -36.75 -65.49 -64.31
CA ALA A 323 -35.67 -65.54 -63.31
C ALA A 323 -34.54 -64.53 -63.57
N ALA A 324 -34.16 -64.44 -64.83
CA ALA A 324 -33.12 -63.48 -65.25
C ALA A 324 -33.52 -61.98 -65.02
N GLU A 325 -34.78 -61.61 -65.34
CA GLU A 325 -35.33 -60.24 -65.08
C GLU A 325 -35.42 -59.97 -63.60
N GLN A 326 -35.80 -60.92 -62.78
CA GLN A 326 -35.80 -60.79 -61.31
C GLN A 326 -34.39 -60.63 -60.81
N ALA A 327 -33.39 -61.30 -61.30
CA ALA A 327 -32.02 -61.21 -60.95
C ALA A 327 -31.45 -59.80 -61.35
N VAL A 328 -31.75 -59.28 -62.56
CA VAL A 328 -31.37 -57.89 -62.95
C VAL A 328 -31.97 -56.90 -62.03
N THR A 329 -33.24 -57.01 -61.67
CA THR A 329 -33.87 -56.09 -60.72
C THR A 329 -33.23 -56.18 -59.32
N ALA A 330 -32.87 -57.39 -58.85
CA ALA A 330 -32.16 -57.51 -57.56
C ALA A 330 -30.80 -56.94 -57.57
N PHE A 331 -29.99 -57.12 -58.63
CA PHE A 331 -28.64 -56.51 -58.76
C PHE A 331 -28.72 -54.97 -58.86
N SER A 332 -29.68 -54.39 -59.53
CA SER A 332 -29.95 -52.99 -59.57
C SER A 332 -30.18 -52.37 -58.16
N LYS A 333 -31.00 -53.04 -57.35
CA LYS A 333 -31.22 -52.66 -55.91
C LYS A 333 -29.92 -52.74 -55.10
N VAL A 334 -29.15 -53.81 -55.27
CA VAL A 334 -27.82 -53.94 -54.61
C VAL A 334 -26.91 -52.82 -55.02
N GLY A 335 -26.85 -52.45 -56.30
CA GLY A 335 -26.07 -51.30 -56.79
C GLY A 335 -26.46 -49.99 -56.13
N ASN A 336 -27.77 -49.71 -55.99
CA ASN A 336 -28.25 -48.51 -55.28
C ASN A 336 -27.85 -48.48 -53.80
N THR A 337 -28.01 -49.63 -53.07
CA THR A 337 -27.59 -49.74 -51.71
C THR A 337 -26.10 -49.54 -51.53
N ILE A 338 -25.24 -50.01 -52.43
CA ILE A 338 -23.80 -49.81 -52.42
C ILE A 338 -23.49 -48.34 -52.69
N SER A 339 -24.20 -47.64 -53.56
CA SER A 339 -24.07 -46.20 -53.80
C SER A 339 -24.37 -45.39 -52.55
N GLU A 340 -25.46 -45.72 -51.79
CA GLU A 340 -25.80 -45.11 -50.52
C GLU A 340 -24.72 -45.33 -49.44
N ILE A 341 -24.08 -46.53 -49.42
CA ILE A 341 -22.95 -46.78 -48.52
C ILE A 341 -21.76 -45.89 -48.88
N ASN A 342 -21.45 -45.72 -50.14
CA ASN A 342 -20.34 -44.84 -50.58
C ASN A 342 -20.59 -43.37 -50.27
N GLU A 343 -21.83 -42.87 -50.43
CA GLU A 343 -22.22 -41.54 -50.03
C GLU A 343 -22.09 -41.37 -48.53
N SER A 344 -22.60 -42.32 -47.72
CA SER A 344 -22.47 -42.34 -46.27
C SER A 344 -20.98 -42.32 -45.81
N ALA A 345 -20.13 -43.08 -46.48
CA ALA A 345 -18.69 -43.11 -46.20
C ALA A 345 -18.04 -41.73 -46.47
N THR A 346 -18.49 -40.99 -47.46
CA THR A 346 -18.01 -39.65 -47.80
C THR A 346 -18.42 -38.63 -46.71
N VAL A 347 -19.68 -38.70 -46.22
CA VAL A 347 -20.16 -37.84 -45.11
C VAL A 347 -19.38 -38.12 -43.82
N VAL A 348 -19.13 -39.39 -43.50
CA VAL A 348 -18.33 -39.78 -42.35
C VAL A 348 -16.90 -39.25 -42.49
N ALA A 349 -16.29 -39.33 -43.69
CA ALA A 349 -14.94 -38.82 -43.94
C ALA A 349 -14.85 -37.30 -43.68
N ALA A 350 -15.85 -36.49 -44.08
CA ALA A 350 -15.92 -35.08 -43.80
C ALA A 350 -16.00 -34.78 -42.26
N ALA A 351 -16.86 -35.55 -41.54
CA ALA A 351 -16.97 -35.42 -40.07
C ALA A 351 -15.68 -35.81 -39.36
N ILE A 352 -14.91 -36.74 -39.88
CA ILE A 352 -13.58 -37.14 -39.37
C ILE A 352 -12.56 -36.00 -39.55
N GLU A 353 -12.59 -35.30 -40.67
CA GLU A 353 -11.72 -34.13 -40.86
C GLU A 353 -12.02 -33.01 -39.87
N GLU A 354 -13.30 -32.71 -39.59
CA GLU A 354 -13.70 -31.77 -38.54
C GLU A 354 -13.24 -32.21 -37.14
N GLN A 355 -13.43 -33.48 -36.80
CA GLN A 355 -12.97 -34.04 -35.53
C GLN A 355 -11.45 -33.97 -35.39
N SER A 356 -10.70 -34.20 -36.48
CA SER A 356 -9.25 -34.09 -36.49
C SER A 356 -8.79 -32.62 -36.21
N ALA A 357 -9.48 -31.64 -36.79
CA ALA A 357 -9.23 -30.22 -36.53
C ALA A 357 -9.53 -29.88 -35.08
N ALA A 358 -10.68 -30.30 -34.55
CA ALA A 358 -11.10 -30.08 -33.17
C ALA A 358 -10.12 -30.72 -32.15
N SER A 359 -9.68 -31.98 -32.41
CA SER A 359 -8.70 -32.66 -31.54
C SER A 359 -7.35 -31.92 -31.48
N ARG A 360 -6.87 -31.40 -32.61
CA ARG A 360 -5.65 -30.54 -32.64
C ARG A 360 -5.83 -29.25 -31.86
N GLU A 361 -7.00 -28.62 -31.92
CA GLU A 361 -7.29 -27.39 -31.20
C GLU A 361 -7.37 -27.67 -29.67
N ILE A 362 -7.97 -28.82 -29.26
CA ILE A 362 -7.95 -29.24 -27.86
C ILE A 362 -6.52 -29.46 -27.37
N ALA A 363 -5.67 -30.16 -28.12
CA ALA A 363 -4.27 -30.38 -27.75
C ALA A 363 -3.50 -29.04 -27.60
N SER A 364 -3.65 -28.09 -28.52
CA SER A 364 -3.04 -26.76 -28.45
C SER A 364 -3.56 -25.95 -27.27
N SER A 365 -4.84 -26.05 -26.95
CA SER A 365 -5.46 -25.40 -25.79
C SER A 365 -4.97 -25.97 -24.46
N ALA A 366 -4.79 -27.29 -24.40
CA ALA A 366 -4.18 -27.97 -23.27
C ALA A 366 -2.73 -27.52 -23.05
N GLU A 367 -1.93 -27.38 -24.12
CA GLU A 367 -0.54 -26.90 -24.02
C GLU A 367 -0.48 -25.47 -23.48
N ARG A 368 -1.35 -24.57 -23.97
CA ARG A 368 -1.45 -23.21 -23.44
C ARG A 368 -1.88 -23.19 -21.97
N ALA A 369 -2.85 -24.01 -21.58
CA ALA A 369 -3.29 -24.14 -20.19
C ALA A 369 -2.15 -24.67 -19.30
N SER A 370 -1.37 -25.64 -19.77
CA SER A 370 -0.19 -26.13 -19.05
C SER A 370 0.83 -25.00 -18.79
N SER A 371 1.16 -24.22 -19.82
CA SER A 371 2.06 -23.07 -19.68
C SER A 371 1.53 -22.02 -18.71
N GLY A 372 0.22 -21.74 -18.77
CA GLY A 372 -0.47 -20.86 -17.80
C GLY A 372 -0.35 -21.37 -16.36
N THR A 373 -0.54 -22.66 -16.15
CA THR A 373 -0.43 -23.30 -14.82
C THR A 373 1.00 -23.19 -14.26
N VAL A 374 2.01 -23.40 -15.07
CA VAL A 374 3.43 -23.21 -14.68
C VAL A 374 3.69 -21.75 -14.26
N SER A 375 3.13 -20.79 -14.98
CA SER A 375 3.24 -19.37 -14.65
C SER A 375 2.57 -19.03 -13.32
N VAL A 376 1.37 -19.59 -13.07
CA VAL A 376 0.69 -19.44 -11.76
C VAL A 376 1.53 -20.01 -10.62
N ALA A 377 2.12 -21.20 -10.80
CA ALA A 377 3.03 -21.78 -9.81
C ALA A 377 4.30 -20.93 -9.57
N GLY A 378 4.78 -20.23 -10.59
CA GLY A 378 5.85 -19.22 -10.46
C GLY A 378 5.42 -18.04 -9.60
N ASN A 379 4.28 -17.43 -9.92
CA ASN A 379 3.74 -16.29 -9.19
C ASN A 379 3.45 -16.62 -7.72
N VAL A 380 2.95 -17.82 -7.43
CA VAL A 380 2.71 -18.29 -6.04
C VAL A 380 4.03 -18.35 -5.26
N ARG A 381 5.14 -18.75 -5.88
CA ARG A 381 6.47 -18.74 -5.23
C ARG A 381 6.93 -17.32 -4.92
N GLU A 382 6.74 -16.36 -5.82
CA GLU A 382 7.07 -14.95 -5.61
C GLU A 382 6.20 -14.32 -4.52
N ILE A 383 4.91 -14.65 -4.47
CA ILE A 383 4.01 -14.24 -3.39
C ILE A 383 4.52 -14.76 -2.04
N ASN A 384 4.89 -16.03 -1.93
CA ASN A 384 5.42 -16.59 -0.68
C ASN A 384 6.73 -15.92 -0.24
N GLN A 385 7.60 -15.56 -1.18
CA GLN A 385 8.81 -14.79 -0.86
C GLN A 385 8.47 -13.38 -0.35
N SER A 386 7.55 -12.68 -1.00
CA SER A 386 7.10 -11.34 -0.61
C SER A 386 6.41 -11.36 0.76
N VAL A 387 5.58 -12.35 1.02
CA VAL A 387 4.94 -12.60 2.31
C VAL A 387 5.98 -12.80 3.42
N GLY A 388 7.07 -13.51 3.14
CA GLY A 388 8.19 -13.66 4.07
C GLY A 388 8.87 -12.34 4.41
N GLN A 389 9.04 -11.44 3.43
CA GLN A 389 9.60 -10.10 3.65
C GLN A 389 8.67 -9.20 4.47
N VAL A 390 7.36 -9.27 4.22
CA VAL A 390 6.36 -8.50 4.98
C VAL A 390 6.28 -9.00 6.43
N ASP A 391 6.36 -10.32 6.67
CA ASP A 391 6.41 -10.92 8.01
C ASP A 391 7.63 -10.41 8.81
N GLU A 392 8.80 -10.39 8.19
CA GLU A 392 10.02 -9.85 8.79
C GLU A 392 9.92 -8.34 9.08
N ALA A 393 9.39 -7.55 8.12
CA ALA A 393 9.15 -6.13 8.33
C ALA A 393 8.16 -5.86 9.47
N SER A 394 7.09 -6.67 9.58
CA SER A 394 6.12 -6.58 10.68
C SER A 394 6.77 -6.81 12.04
N ARG A 395 7.64 -7.81 12.15
CA ARG A 395 8.40 -8.07 13.38
C ARG A 395 9.33 -6.93 13.73
N GLN A 396 10.05 -6.39 12.74
CA GLN A 396 10.93 -5.24 12.95
C GLN A 396 10.15 -3.99 13.43
N VAL A 397 8.96 -3.74 12.87
CA VAL A 397 8.08 -2.65 13.36
C VAL A 397 7.69 -2.91 14.81
N SER A 398 7.32 -4.12 15.18
CA SER A 398 6.98 -4.49 16.56
C SER A 398 8.16 -4.28 17.52
N ASP A 399 9.36 -4.71 17.14
CA ASP A 399 10.58 -4.56 17.97
C ASP A 399 10.94 -3.08 18.16
N VAL A 400 10.93 -2.28 17.08
CA VAL A 400 11.20 -0.84 17.14
C VAL A 400 10.16 -0.13 18.00
N THR A 401 8.90 -0.53 17.91
CA THR A 401 7.80 0.03 18.70
C THR A 401 7.97 -0.26 20.19
N ALA A 402 8.38 -1.48 20.56
CA ALA A 402 8.69 -1.85 21.94
C ALA A 402 9.85 -1.01 22.51
N VAL A 403 10.94 -0.85 21.75
CA VAL A 403 12.08 0.00 22.13
C VAL A 403 11.67 1.48 22.24
N LEU A 404 10.85 1.99 21.33
CA LEU A 404 10.36 3.37 21.38
C LEU A 404 9.49 3.63 22.60
N SER A 405 8.60 2.68 22.94
CA SER A 405 7.76 2.73 24.15
C SER A 405 8.62 2.77 25.42
N GLU A 406 9.62 1.90 25.53
CA GLU A 406 10.55 1.88 26.67
C GLU A 406 11.32 3.21 26.78
N HIS A 407 11.85 3.71 25.68
CA HIS A 407 12.62 4.96 25.67
C HIS A 407 11.75 6.18 26.00
N ALA A 408 10.52 6.25 25.45
CA ALA A 408 9.58 7.32 25.77
C ALA A 408 9.25 7.33 27.27
N ASN A 409 8.84 6.20 27.82
CA ASN A 409 8.44 6.12 29.22
C ASN A 409 9.62 6.37 30.18
N ARG A 410 10.80 5.84 29.90
CA ARG A 410 11.95 5.94 30.78
C ARG A 410 12.72 7.25 30.66
N ARG A 411 13.08 7.67 29.43
CA ARG A 411 13.91 8.88 29.23
C ARG A 411 13.13 10.17 29.39
N VAL A 412 11.93 10.23 28.82
CA VAL A 412 11.10 11.42 28.95
C VAL A 412 10.52 11.52 30.35
N GLY A 413 10.21 10.40 30.99
CA GLY A 413 9.83 10.38 32.41
C GLY A 413 10.90 10.99 33.32
N VAL A 414 12.17 10.65 33.11
CA VAL A 414 13.30 11.27 33.83
C VAL A 414 13.44 12.77 33.53
N LEU A 415 13.16 13.19 32.29
CA LEU A 415 13.20 14.62 31.94
C LEU A 415 12.04 15.38 32.61
N LEU A 416 10.86 14.84 32.66
CA LEU A 416 9.70 15.43 33.33
C LEU A 416 9.93 15.55 34.84
N ASP A 417 10.54 14.52 35.46
CA ASP A 417 10.91 14.57 36.90
C ASP A 417 11.94 15.68 37.18
N LYS A 418 12.97 15.77 36.34
CA LYS A 418 13.96 16.87 36.45
C LYS A 418 13.33 18.23 36.21
N MET A 419 12.39 18.36 35.26
CA MET A 419 11.68 19.62 34.98
C MET A 419 10.78 19.98 36.17
N GLY A 420 10.07 18.98 36.74
CA GLY A 420 9.27 19.18 37.94
C GLY A 420 10.12 19.73 39.11
N HIS A 421 11.29 19.12 39.33
CA HIS A 421 12.21 19.56 40.37
C HIS A 421 12.76 20.98 40.11
N PHE A 422 13.10 21.28 38.86
CA PHE A 422 13.52 22.62 38.44
C PHE A 422 12.40 23.66 38.62
N MET A 423 11.16 23.33 38.29
CA MET A 423 9.98 24.17 38.49
C MET A 423 9.71 24.44 39.98
N ASP A 424 9.87 23.42 40.83
CA ASP A 424 9.71 23.57 42.27
C ASP A 424 10.81 24.49 42.87
N GLU A 425 12.03 24.40 42.34
CA GLU A 425 13.12 25.31 42.71
C GLU A 425 12.83 26.73 42.24
N LEU A 426 12.39 26.93 41.01
CA LEU A 426 12.01 28.24 40.48
C LEU A 426 10.85 28.86 41.29
N ARG A 427 9.83 28.09 41.68
CA ARG A 427 8.70 28.57 42.50
C ARG A 427 9.13 28.98 43.91
N LYS A 428 10.20 28.40 44.47
CA LYS A 428 10.75 28.85 45.75
C LYS A 428 11.55 30.17 45.60
N ILE A 429 11.96 30.49 44.39
CA ILE A 429 12.78 31.65 44.03
C ILE A 429 11.91 32.82 43.54
N ALA A 430 10.78 32.54 42.90
CA ALA A 430 9.79 33.50 42.43
C ALA A 430 8.75 33.86 43.51
#